data_c09d91188e6cfa1a108917b46db1b48f
#
_entry.id   c09d91188e6cfa1a108917b46db1b48f
#
_cell.length_a   1.000
_cell.length_b   1.000
_cell.length_c   1.000
_cell.angle_alpha   90.00
_cell.angle_beta   90.00
_cell.angle_gamma   90.00
#
_symmetry.space_group_name_H-M   'P 1'
#
loop_
_entity.id
_entity.type
_entity.pdbx_description
1 polymer ?
#
loop_
_entity_poly.entity_id
_entity_poly.type
_entity_poly.pdbx_seq_one_letter_code
_entity_poly.pdbx_strand_id
1 'polypeptide(L)'
;MKQIKLIKNLAILAILSIFTPSIFSQSDGFFEDVIVTAEKRNESLQDVSQAVTALTTAEIEVKGLDSIVDLTSIVPGVTVAKNEGYKTVISVRGVGNETNQNAIAAPSVAYHIDGIFIASPFSLQTDFIGVERIEVLRGPQGTLFGQNSTGGAINVVTKVPSLNESYSSGSITIGDYNMTKLSGSASGPIFENVAATFSFTKTKRDGFSTNVFNGQDLDDDDSYSVRNDYFIELDDSSSLRIFGQFANIDSNGSAMKGLDDTTVGARNLKQDSLSELKLTSSVLAGIYEKDLGFANLKVLASSQSDSISVRRDNDRHFYQDAAPSLTGVSTYQRSEYRFETSDVKT
;
A
#
# COMPACT_ATOMS: atom_id res chain seq x y z
N MET A 1 -17.25 11.43 44.14
CA MET A 1 -16.10 10.65 43.64
C MET A 1 -16.35 9.15 43.47
N LYS A 2 -17.13 8.46 44.29
CA LYS A 2 -17.43 7.01 44.13
C LYS A 2 -18.35 6.70 42.93
N GLN A 3 -19.29 7.55 42.57
CA GLN A 3 -20.22 7.37 41.46
C GLN A 3 -19.53 7.44 40.09
N ILE A 4 -18.53 8.29 39.90
CA ILE A 4 -17.80 8.46 38.64
C ILE A 4 -16.90 7.24 38.33
N LYS A 5 -16.34 6.60 39.37
CA LYS A 5 -15.59 5.34 39.23
C LYS A 5 -16.48 4.17 38.77
N LEU A 6 -17.73 4.12 39.23
CA LEU A 6 -18.67 3.07 38.90
C LEU A 6 -19.10 3.15 37.45
N ILE A 7 -19.33 4.37 36.91
CA ILE A 7 -19.71 4.61 35.51
C ILE A 7 -18.56 4.30 34.55
N LYS A 8 -17.29 4.63 34.91
CA LYS A 8 -16.13 4.27 34.12
C LYS A 8 -15.91 2.75 34.04
N ASN A 9 -16.11 2.03 35.13
CA ASN A 9 -15.96 0.58 35.13
C ASN A 9 -17.12 -0.13 34.38
N LEU A 10 -18.35 0.41 34.38
CA LEU A 10 -19.44 -0.11 33.56
C LEU A 10 -19.24 0.14 32.07
N ALA A 11 -18.67 1.29 31.70
CA ALA A 11 -18.35 1.59 30.29
C ALA A 11 -17.24 0.67 29.72
N ILE A 12 -16.22 0.35 30.54
CA ILE A 12 -15.17 -0.59 30.15
C ILE A 12 -15.72 -2.03 30.05
N LEU A 13 -16.63 -2.43 30.91
CA LEU A 13 -17.29 -3.74 30.83
C LEU A 13 -18.22 -3.86 29.60
N ALA A 14 -18.89 -2.77 29.22
CA ALA A 14 -19.77 -2.74 28.04
C ALA A 14 -18.98 -2.82 26.72
N ILE A 15 -17.76 -2.28 26.68
CA ILE A 15 -16.88 -2.37 25.52
C ILE A 15 -16.29 -3.78 25.37
N LEU A 16 -16.01 -4.48 26.50
CA LEU A 16 -15.52 -5.86 26.47
C LEU A 16 -16.58 -6.89 26.07
N SER A 17 -17.86 -6.59 26.21
CA SER A 17 -18.94 -7.51 25.85
C SER A 17 -19.32 -7.52 24.37
N ILE A 18 -18.75 -6.61 23.56
CA ILE A 18 -18.96 -6.56 22.09
C ILE A 18 -18.01 -7.53 21.38
N PHE A 19 -16.92 -7.96 22.03
CA PHE A 19 -16.02 -8.97 21.49
C PHE A 19 -16.46 -10.39 21.92
N THR A 20 -17.48 -10.95 21.28
CA THR A 20 -17.66 -12.40 21.28
C THR A 20 -16.68 -12.98 20.27
N PRO A 21 -15.70 -13.80 20.68
CA PRO A 21 -14.86 -14.49 19.71
C PRO A 21 -15.77 -15.47 18.94
N SER A 22 -15.92 -15.24 17.65
CA SER A 22 -16.47 -16.27 16.76
C SER A 22 -15.51 -17.45 16.80
N ILE A 23 -15.96 -18.56 17.35
CA ILE A 23 -15.21 -19.82 17.31
C ILE A 23 -15.12 -20.20 15.83
N PHE A 24 -13.93 -20.06 15.26
CA PHE A 24 -13.62 -20.57 13.94
C PHE A 24 -13.82 -22.09 13.99
N SER A 25 -14.86 -22.58 13.33
CA SER A 25 -14.96 -23.97 12.97
C SER A 25 -13.86 -24.27 11.97
N GLN A 26 -12.89 -25.08 12.36
CA GLN A 26 -11.89 -25.61 11.47
C GLN A 26 -12.62 -26.48 10.44
N SER A 27 -12.75 -26.01 9.21
CA SER A 27 -13.22 -26.84 8.10
C SER A 27 -12.05 -27.71 7.64
N ASP A 28 -12.32 -28.99 7.54
CA ASP A 28 -11.40 -30.02 7.01
C ASP A 28 -10.84 -29.58 5.65
N GLY A 29 -9.54 -29.82 5.49
CA GLY A 29 -8.75 -29.38 4.34
C GLY A 29 -9.19 -29.97 3.00
N PHE A 30 -10.16 -29.32 2.37
CA PHE A 30 -10.27 -29.29 0.92
C PHE A 30 -9.38 -28.15 0.45
N PHE A 31 -8.53 -28.40 -0.55
CA PHE A 31 -7.80 -27.35 -1.24
C PHE A 31 -8.83 -26.36 -1.79
N GLU A 32 -8.91 -25.20 -1.17
CA GLU A 32 -9.79 -24.14 -1.66
C GLU A 32 -9.25 -23.71 -3.01
N ASP A 33 -10.03 -23.83 -4.07
CA ASP A 33 -9.62 -23.40 -5.41
C ASP A 33 -9.40 -21.88 -5.37
N VAL A 34 -8.14 -21.49 -5.46
CA VAL A 34 -7.78 -20.07 -5.52
C VAL A 34 -8.17 -19.51 -6.86
N ILE A 35 -9.21 -18.68 -6.89
CA ILE A 35 -9.65 -17.99 -8.10
C ILE A 35 -8.80 -16.75 -8.30
N VAL A 36 -8.29 -16.57 -9.50
CA VAL A 36 -7.47 -15.41 -9.91
C VAL A 36 -8.08 -14.70 -11.12
N THR A 37 -7.69 -13.45 -11.30
CA THR A 37 -8.10 -12.63 -12.44
C THR A 37 -6.93 -12.32 -13.38
N ALA A 38 -5.92 -13.17 -13.38
CA ALA A 38 -4.67 -13.01 -14.10
C ALA A 38 -4.85 -12.86 -15.63
N GLU A 39 -5.85 -13.55 -16.21
CA GLU A 39 -6.19 -13.45 -17.64
C GLU A 39 -7.40 -12.54 -17.91
N LYS A 40 -7.71 -11.62 -16.96
CA LYS A 40 -8.90 -10.73 -16.99
C LYS A 40 -10.22 -11.50 -16.94
N ARG A 41 -10.18 -12.77 -16.51
CA ARG A 41 -11.32 -13.67 -16.27
C ARG A 41 -11.13 -14.34 -14.92
N ASN A 42 -12.21 -14.70 -14.27
CA ASN A 42 -12.16 -15.51 -13.06
C ASN A 42 -11.85 -16.95 -13.45
N GLU A 43 -10.67 -17.43 -13.11
CA GLU A 43 -10.20 -18.79 -13.42
C GLU A 43 -9.51 -19.39 -12.20
N SER A 44 -9.53 -20.72 -12.07
CA SER A 44 -8.72 -21.40 -11.05
C SER A 44 -7.23 -21.14 -11.32
N LEU A 45 -6.47 -20.88 -10.27
CA LEU A 45 -5.00 -20.69 -10.36
C LEU A 45 -4.32 -21.87 -11.08
N GLN A 46 -4.90 -23.08 -11.01
CA GLN A 46 -4.36 -24.27 -11.66
C GLN A 46 -4.58 -24.30 -13.17
N ASP A 47 -5.59 -23.59 -13.67
CA ASP A 47 -5.95 -23.52 -15.08
C ASP A 47 -5.25 -22.39 -15.84
N VAL A 48 -4.66 -21.43 -15.10
CA VAL A 48 -3.96 -20.29 -15.70
C VAL A 48 -2.67 -20.73 -16.37
N SER A 49 -2.52 -20.37 -17.66
CA SER A 49 -1.35 -20.73 -18.47
C SER A 49 -0.06 -19.99 -18.07
N GLN A 50 -0.18 -18.93 -17.30
CA GLN A 50 0.91 -18.02 -16.92
C GLN A 50 1.50 -18.36 -15.56
N ALA A 51 2.74 -17.92 -15.33
CA ALA A 51 3.40 -18.09 -14.02
C ALA A 51 2.83 -17.06 -13.02
N VAL A 52 1.74 -17.43 -12.36
CA VAL A 52 1.06 -16.61 -11.34
C VAL A 52 1.39 -17.12 -9.94
N THR A 53 1.55 -16.20 -9.02
CA THR A 53 1.49 -16.47 -7.57
C THR A 53 0.33 -15.66 -7.02
N ALA A 54 -0.63 -16.33 -6.41
CA ALA A 54 -1.71 -15.69 -5.68
C ALA A 54 -1.47 -15.85 -4.19
N LEU A 55 -1.63 -14.76 -3.43
CA LEU A 55 -1.61 -14.75 -1.98
C LEU A 55 -3.03 -14.46 -1.50
N THR A 56 -3.61 -15.37 -0.76
CA THR A 56 -4.97 -15.27 -0.22
C THR A 56 -5.01 -14.37 1.01
N THR A 57 -6.22 -13.94 1.43
CA THR A 57 -6.42 -13.18 2.69
C THR A 57 -5.76 -13.86 3.88
N ALA A 58 -5.94 -15.18 4.03
CA ALA A 58 -5.36 -15.95 5.12
C ALA A 58 -3.81 -15.92 5.11
N GLU A 59 -3.20 -16.03 3.93
CA GLU A 59 -1.75 -15.94 3.80
C GLU A 59 -1.23 -14.53 4.07
N ILE A 60 -1.95 -13.49 3.62
CA ILE A 60 -1.63 -12.08 3.86
C ILE A 60 -1.61 -11.82 5.37
N GLU A 61 -2.65 -12.25 6.09
CA GLU A 61 -2.78 -12.08 7.54
C GLU A 61 -1.72 -12.87 8.32
N VAL A 62 -1.55 -14.17 8.02
CA VAL A 62 -0.60 -15.05 8.73
C VAL A 62 0.85 -14.59 8.53
N LYS A 63 1.18 -14.09 7.33
CA LYS A 63 2.52 -13.61 7.00
C LYS A 63 2.74 -12.14 7.38
N GLY A 64 1.70 -11.42 7.83
CA GLY A 64 1.78 -10.03 8.22
C GLY A 64 2.15 -9.11 7.06
N LEU A 65 1.53 -9.30 5.90
CA LEU A 65 1.77 -8.47 4.73
C LEU A 65 1.00 -7.15 4.85
N ASP A 66 1.69 -6.11 5.22
CA ASP A 66 1.11 -4.79 5.41
C ASP A 66 1.21 -3.90 4.16
N SER A 67 2.23 -4.14 3.34
CA SER A 67 2.55 -3.29 2.20
C SER A 67 3.16 -4.09 1.04
N ILE A 68 3.29 -3.45 -0.12
CA ILE A 68 3.93 -4.07 -1.28
C ILE A 68 5.40 -4.45 -1.02
N VAL A 69 6.09 -3.76 -0.11
CA VAL A 69 7.50 -4.01 0.22
C VAL A 69 7.69 -5.41 0.79
N ASP A 70 6.70 -5.90 1.53
CA ASP A 70 6.72 -7.21 2.20
C ASP A 70 6.73 -8.37 1.21
N LEU A 71 6.27 -8.14 -0.04
CA LEU A 71 6.32 -9.16 -1.10
C LEU A 71 7.73 -9.64 -1.40
N THR A 72 8.75 -8.83 -1.14
CA THR A 72 10.17 -9.21 -1.33
C THR A 72 10.55 -10.46 -0.54
N SER A 73 10.02 -10.60 0.66
CA SER A 73 10.33 -11.74 1.55
C SER A 73 9.51 -13.00 1.25
N ILE A 74 8.43 -12.87 0.47
CA ILE A 74 7.41 -13.93 0.36
C ILE A 74 7.28 -14.45 -1.06
N VAL A 75 7.41 -13.59 -2.08
CA VAL A 75 7.24 -14.00 -3.47
C VAL A 75 8.59 -14.16 -4.16
N PRO A 76 9.02 -15.39 -4.47
CA PRO A 76 10.31 -15.63 -5.13
C PRO A 76 10.45 -14.86 -6.45
N GLY A 77 11.58 -14.16 -6.61
CA GLY A 77 11.88 -13.39 -7.81
C GLY A 77 11.21 -12.02 -7.87
N VAL A 78 10.49 -11.61 -6.84
CA VAL A 78 10.02 -10.24 -6.66
C VAL A 78 10.96 -9.51 -5.71
N THR A 79 11.36 -8.32 -6.08
CA THR A 79 12.10 -7.40 -5.20
C THR A 79 11.38 -6.07 -5.21
N VAL A 80 11.06 -5.56 -4.04
CA VAL A 80 10.49 -4.23 -3.85
C VAL A 80 11.42 -3.45 -2.94
N ALA A 81 11.88 -2.31 -3.39
CA ALA A 81 12.81 -1.46 -2.66
C ALA A 81 12.31 -0.02 -2.62
N LYS A 82 12.54 0.64 -1.50
CA LYS A 82 12.37 2.10 -1.41
C LYS A 82 13.68 2.75 -1.88
N ASN A 83 13.68 3.25 -3.11
CA ASN A 83 14.83 3.95 -3.64
C ASN A 83 14.88 5.36 -3.05
N GLU A 84 16.00 5.70 -2.43
CA GLU A 84 16.23 6.97 -1.73
C GLU A 84 15.14 7.31 -0.70
N GLY A 85 14.43 6.28 -0.20
CA GLY A 85 13.41 6.40 0.83
C GLY A 85 12.04 6.91 0.37
N TYR A 86 11.91 7.45 -0.83
CA TYR A 86 10.67 8.09 -1.27
C TYR A 86 10.04 7.52 -2.55
N LYS A 87 10.75 6.69 -3.29
CA LYS A 87 10.25 6.06 -4.51
C LYS A 87 10.24 4.55 -4.35
N THR A 88 9.10 3.92 -4.54
CA THR A 88 9.02 2.46 -4.54
C THR A 88 9.33 1.92 -5.93
N VAL A 89 10.29 1.01 -6.00
CA VAL A 89 10.72 0.33 -7.22
C VAL A 89 10.40 -1.15 -7.08
N ILE A 90 9.68 -1.68 -8.06
CA ILE A 90 9.36 -3.10 -8.15
C ILE A 90 10.18 -3.72 -9.27
N SER A 91 10.83 -4.85 -8.98
CA SER A 91 11.42 -5.69 -10.01
C SER A 91 10.92 -7.12 -9.90
N VAL A 92 10.72 -7.77 -11.06
CA VAL A 92 10.34 -9.18 -11.16
C VAL A 92 11.38 -9.88 -12.01
N ARG A 93 12.02 -10.92 -11.45
CA ARG A 93 13.12 -11.64 -12.09
C ARG A 93 14.25 -10.73 -12.58
N GLY A 94 14.54 -9.65 -11.83
CA GLY A 94 15.57 -8.67 -12.16
C GLY A 94 15.15 -7.63 -13.19
N VAL A 95 13.92 -7.70 -13.72
CA VAL A 95 13.39 -6.66 -14.62
C VAL A 95 12.66 -5.62 -13.78
N GLY A 96 13.23 -4.44 -13.65
CA GLY A 96 12.71 -3.30 -12.90
C GLY A 96 13.29 -2.00 -13.44
N ASN A 97 12.71 -0.86 -13.05
CA ASN A 97 13.24 0.44 -13.41
C ASN A 97 13.75 1.16 -12.17
N GLU A 98 15.07 1.19 -12.00
CA GLU A 98 15.77 1.78 -10.84
C GLU A 98 16.33 3.18 -11.14
N THR A 99 15.85 3.88 -12.17
CA THR A 99 16.41 5.20 -12.51
C THR A 99 16.15 6.20 -11.38
N ASN A 100 17.20 6.47 -10.61
CA ASN A 100 17.19 7.38 -9.47
C ASN A 100 16.91 8.84 -9.87
N GLN A 101 17.25 9.19 -11.09
CA GLN A 101 17.25 10.58 -11.55
C GLN A 101 15.92 11.04 -12.13
N ASN A 102 14.98 10.14 -12.37
CA ASN A 102 13.67 10.48 -12.93
C ASN A 102 12.54 9.95 -12.04
N ALA A 103 11.99 10.83 -11.23
CA ALA A 103 10.89 10.51 -10.31
C ALA A 103 9.62 10.02 -11.02
N ILE A 104 9.45 10.39 -12.29
CA ILE A 104 8.27 10.05 -13.11
C ILE A 104 8.57 8.98 -14.18
N ALA A 105 9.75 8.33 -14.12
CA ALA A 105 10.06 7.26 -15.06
C ALA A 105 9.05 6.12 -14.95
N ALA A 106 8.55 5.68 -16.09
CA ALA A 106 7.58 4.60 -16.15
C ALA A 106 8.15 3.31 -15.55
N PRO A 107 7.40 2.60 -14.70
CA PRO A 107 7.84 1.31 -14.14
C PRO A 107 7.93 0.24 -15.23
N SER A 108 8.70 -0.82 -14.97
CA SER A 108 8.75 -2.01 -15.83
C SER A 108 7.81 -3.12 -15.34
N VAL A 109 7.30 -2.99 -14.13
CA VAL A 109 6.29 -3.88 -13.54
C VAL A 109 5.04 -3.07 -13.28
N ALA A 110 3.93 -3.46 -13.89
CA ALA A 110 2.66 -2.77 -13.73
C ALA A 110 2.05 -3.11 -12.37
N TYR A 111 1.56 -2.10 -11.65
CA TYR A 111 0.83 -2.28 -10.41
C TYR A 111 -0.62 -1.84 -10.57
N HIS A 112 -1.53 -2.71 -10.17
CA HIS A 112 -2.97 -2.47 -10.28
C HIS A 112 -3.65 -2.67 -8.92
N ILE A 113 -4.72 -1.91 -8.70
CA ILE A 113 -5.70 -2.15 -7.63
C ILE A 113 -7.05 -2.36 -8.30
N ASP A 114 -7.65 -3.54 -8.12
CA ASP A 114 -8.93 -3.93 -8.75
C ASP A 114 -8.94 -3.78 -10.28
N GLY A 115 -7.78 -3.97 -10.92
CA GLY A 115 -7.58 -3.79 -12.35
C GLY A 115 -7.31 -2.34 -12.80
N ILE A 116 -7.39 -1.37 -11.91
CA ILE A 116 -7.01 0.03 -12.16
C ILE A 116 -5.49 0.17 -12.06
N PHE A 117 -4.86 0.63 -13.12
CA PHE A 117 -3.42 0.87 -13.14
C PHE A 117 -3.05 2.04 -12.21
N ILE A 118 -2.12 1.81 -11.29
CA ILE A 118 -1.57 2.83 -10.41
C ILE A 118 -0.27 3.35 -11.03
N ALA A 119 -0.35 4.55 -11.56
CA ALA A 119 0.71 5.11 -12.39
C ALA A 119 1.88 5.68 -11.57
N SER A 120 1.60 6.15 -10.35
CA SER A 120 2.59 6.82 -9.50
C SER A 120 3.37 5.82 -8.65
N PRO A 121 4.71 5.81 -8.68
CA PRO A 121 5.52 4.97 -7.80
C PRO A 121 5.48 5.44 -6.34
N PHE A 122 4.92 6.60 -6.08
CA PHE A 122 4.79 7.16 -4.72
C PHE A 122 3.60 6.56 -4.00
N SER A 123 2.47 6.34 -4.69
CA SER A 123 1.27 5.70 -4.13
C SER A 123 1.53 4.29 -3.63
N LEU A 124 2.59 3.64 -4.12
CA LEU A 124 2.98 2.29 -3.70
C LEU A 124 3.56 2.22 -2.28
N GLN A 125 3.76 3.35 -1.63
CA GLN A 125 4.26 3.39 -0.24
C GLN A 125 3.14 3.23 0.80
N THR A 126 1.89 3.24 0.36
CA THR A 126 0.74 3.11 1.25
C THR A 126 0.51 1.67 1.67
N ASP A 127 -0.02 1.48 2.87
CA ASP A 127 -0.40 0.17 3.38
C ASP A 127 -1.54 -0.44 2.55
N PHE A 128 -1.58 -1.76 2.51
CA PHE A 128 -2.71 -2.51 1.98
C PHE A 128 -3.95 -2.26 2.84
N ILE A 129 -5.10 -2.05 2.18
CA ILE A 129 -6.35 -1.80 2.88
C ILE A 129 -7.50 -2.56 2.20
N GLY A 130 -8.21 -3.37 2.97
CA GLY A 130 -9.34 -4.16 2.46
C GLY A 130 -8.97 -5.21 1.41
N VAL A 131 -7.74 -5.73 1.43
CA VAL A 131 -7.23 -6.68 0.43
C VAL A 131 -7.84 -8.05 0.63
N GLU A 132 -8.32 -8.65 -0.46
CA GLU A 132 -8.79 -10.03 -0.55
C GLU A 132 -7.67 -10.97 -0.98
N ARG A 133 -6.93 -10.58 -2.03
CA ARG A 133 -5.79 -11.35 -2.54
C ARG A 133 -4.82 -10.47 -3.30
N ILE A 134 -3.60 -10.97 -3.47
CA ILE A 134 -2.56 -10.32 -4.28
C ILE A 134 -2.12 -11.31 -5.35
N GLU A 135 -2.22 -10.91 -6.61
CA GLU A 135 -1.82 -11.70 -7.77
C GLU A 135 -0.52 -11.14 -8.33
N VAL A 136 0.51 -11.98 -8.43
CA VAL A 136 1.81 -11.61 -9.01
C VAL A 136 2.05 -12.42 -10.27
N LEU A 137 2.02 -11.75 -11.41
CA LEU A 137 2.26 -12.32 -12.73
C LEU A 137 3.70 -12.04 -13.14
N ARG A 138 4.44 -13.09 -13.49
CA ARG A 138 5.86 -13.01 -13.80
C ARG A 138 6.09 -13.13 -15.31
N GLY A 139 6.88 -12.21 -15.85
CA GLY A 139 7.17 -12.10 -17.26
C GLY A 139 6.29 -11.09 -17.98
N PRO A 140 6.51 -10.84 -19.28
CA PRO A 140 5.81 -9.82 -20.04
C PRO A 140 4.29 -10.00 -20.03
N GLN A 141 3.56 -8.95 -19.65
CA GLN A 141 2.09 -8.94 -19.54
C GLN A 141 1.44 -7.85 -20.39
N GLY A 142 2.12 -7.34 -21.42
CA GLY A 142 1.66 -6.19 -22.20
C GLY A 142 0.29 -6.34 -22.87
N THR A 143 -0.12 -7.55 -23.23
CA THR A 143 -1.40 -7.82 -23.87
C THR A 143 -2.60 -7.70 -22.94
N LEU A 144 -2.44 -8.07 -21.66
CA LEU A 144 -3.53 -8.11 -20.68
C LEU A 144 -3.49 -6.93 -19.71
N PHE A 145 -2.31 -6.50 -19.30
CA PHE A 145 -2.12 -5.43 -18.33
C PHE A 145 -1.66 -4.10 -18.96
N GLY A 146 -1.39 -4.11 -20.25
CA GLY A 146 -1.07 -2.90 -21.01
C GLY A 146 0.35 -2.41 -20.77
N GLN A 147 0.50 -1.08 -20.72
CA GLN A 147 1.80 -0.43 -20.59
C GLN A 147 2.51 -0.78 -19.27
N ASN A 148 3.83 -0.63 -19.26
CA ASN A 148 4.66 -0.77 -18.06
C ASN A 148 4.69 -2.19 -17.44
N SER A 149 4.38 -3.22 -18.23
CA SER A 149 4.29 -4.61 -17.77
C SER A 149 5.28 -5.56 -18.45
N THR A 150 6.45 -5.05 -18.82
CA THR A 150 7.51 -5.85 -19.47
C THR A 150 8.17 -6.86 -18.54
N GLY A 151 8.28 -6.56 -17.25
CA GLY A 151 8.81 -7.48 -16.21
C GLY A 151 7.73 -8.34 -15.58
N GLY A 152 6.49 -7.87 -15.59
CA GLY A 152 5.35 -8.52 -14.94
C GLY A 152 4.26 -7.56 -14.56
N ALA A 153 3.29 -8.07 -13.82
CA ALA A 153 2.22 -7.27 -13.22
C ALA A 153 1.92 -7.74 -11.80
N ILE A 154 1.55 -6.82 -10.94
CA ILE A 154 1.01 -7.09 -9.61
C ILE A 154 -0.40 -6.51 -9.57
N ASN A 155 -1.39 -7.33 -9.23
CA ASN A 155 -2.76 -6.90 -9.08
C ASN A 155 -3.22 -7.18 -7.65
N VAL A 156 -3.52 -6.12 -6.93
CA VAL A 156 -4.10 -6.18 -5.59
C VAL A 156 -5.61 -6.14 -5.77
N VAL A 157 -6.27 -7.21 -5.38
CA VAL A 157 -7.72 -7.32 -5.43
C VAL A 157 -8.28 -7.07 -4.06
N THR A 158 -9.20 -6.12 -3.94
CA THR A 158 -9.84 -5.79 -2.67
C THR A 158 -11.20 -6.46 -2.56
N LYS A 159 -11.63 -6.71 -1.33
CA LYS A 159 -12.91 -7.36 -1.06
C LYS A 159 -14.07 -6.47 -1.52
N VAL A 160 -14.91 -7.00 -2.39
CA VAL A 160 -16.11 -6.30 -2.88
C VAL A 160 -17.16 -6.27 -1.76
N PRO A 161 -17.82 -5.11 -1.50
CA PRO A 161 -18.93 -5.06 -0.56
C PRO A 161 -20.06 -6.02 -0.95
N SER A 162 -20.60 -6.76 0.03
CA SER A 162 -21.65 -7.76 -0.19
C SER A 162 -23.02 -7.23 0.19
N LEU A 163 -24.03 -7.49 -0.66
CA LEU A 163 -25.42 -7.18 -0.37
C LEU A 163 -26.04 -8.15 0.65
N ASN A 164 -25.44 -9.33 0.84
CA ASN A 164 -25.98 -10.41 1.64
C ASN A 164 -25.27 -10.60 2.98
N GLU A 165 -24.06 -10.08 3.12
CA GLU A 165 -23.22 -10.33 4.28
C GLU A 165 -22.70 -9.01 4.87
N SER A 166 -22.60 -8.98 6.19
CA SER A 166 -21.94 -7.90 6.91
C SER A 166 -20.74 -8.46 7.66
N TYR A 167 -19.65 -7.76 7.64
CA TYR A 167 -18.47 -8.08 8.46
C TYR A 167 -17.84 -6.83 9.05
N SER A 168 -17.14 -7.00 10.14
CA SER A 168 -16.26 -5.97 10.69
C SER A 168 -15.00 -6.62 11.22
N SER A 169 -13.90 -5.93 11.07
CA SER A 169 -12.60 -6.33 11.61
C SER A 169 -11.88 -5.13 12.20
N GLY A 170 -10.98 -5.40 13.13
CA GLY A 170 -10.12 -4.37 13.68
C GLY A 170 -8.90 -4.99 14.31
N SER A 171 -7.78 -4.32 14.21
CA SER A 171 -6.53 -4.75 14.83
C SER A 171 -5.76 -3.59 15.42
N ILE A 172 -5.02 -3.89 16.48
CA ILE A 172 -4.05 -2.99 17.11
C ILE A 172 -2.74 -3.75 17.18
N THR A 173 -1.70 -3.21 16.54
CA THR A 173 -0.35 -3.75 16.60
C THR A 173 0.53 -2.77 17.39
N ILE A 174 1.30 -3.30 18.32
CA ILE A 174 2.29 -2.56 19.11
C ILE A 174 3.66 -3.17 18.84
N GLY A 175 4.66 -2.36 18.63
CA GLY A 175 6.01 -2.81 18.30
C GLY A 175 7.10 -1.92 18.88
N ASP A 176 8.33 -2.20 18.49
CA ASP A 176 9.49 -1.42 18.86
C ASP A 176 9.40 0.04 18.38
N TYR A 177 10.17 0.93 18.99
CA TYR A 177 10.17 2.37 18.69
C TYR A 177 8.81 3.02 18.86
N ASN A 178 8.08 2.64 19.93
CA ASN A 178 6.73 3.12 20.22
C ASN A 178 5.74 2.93 19.05
N MET A 179 5.98 1.92 18.21
CA MET A 179 5.11 1.64 17.09
C MET A 179 3.71 1.31 17.58
N THR A 180 2.74 1.96 16.99
CA THR A 180 1.32 1.65 17.12
C THR A 180 0.69 1.68 15.75
N LYS A 181 0.07 0.57 15.34
CA LYS A 181 -0.73 0.48 14.14
C LYS A 181 -2.15 0.12 14.51
N LEU A 182 -3.11 0.93 14.07
CA LEU A 182 -4.54 0.71 14.23
C LEU A 182 -5.14 0.54 12.84
N SER A 183 -5.86 -0.54 12.62
CA SER A 183 -6.62 -0.75 11.39
C SER A 183 -8.01 -1.28 11.69
N GLY A 184 -8.93 -1.01 10.77
CA GLY A 184 -10.30 -1.48 10.89
C GLY A 184 -11.03 -1.41 9.57
N SER A 185 -12.01 -2.31 9.44
CA SER A 185 -12.91 -2.37 8.29
C SER A 185 -14.31 -2.75 8.74
N ALA A 186 -15.31 -2.14 8.10
CA ALA A 186 -16.71 -2.52 8.27
C ALA A 186 -17.39 -2.53 6.89
N SER A 187 -18.14 -3.58 6.61
CA SER A 187 -18.80 -3.82 5.32
C SER A 187 -20.18 -4.39 5.52
N GLY A 188 -21.11 -4.05 4.63
CA GLY A 188 -22.44 -4.63 4.58
C GLY A 188 -23.41 -3.85 3.71
N PRO A 189 -24.64 -4.36 3.57
CA PRO A 189 -25.71 -3.68 2.85
C PRO A 189 -26.12 -2.40 3.57
N ILE A 190 -26.30 -1.32 2.82
CA ILE A 190 -26.85 -0.03 3.31
C ILE A 190 -28.25 0.24 2.73
N PHE A 191 -28.54 -0.32 1.57
CA PHE A 191 -29.86 -0.38 0.94
C PHE A 191 -30.04 -1.75 0.28
N GLU A 192 -31.24 -2.04 -0.22
CA GLU A 192 -31.58 -3.33 -0.85
C GLU A 192 -30.58 -3.72 -1.99
N ASN A 193 -30.18 -2.72 -2.79
CA ASN A 193 -29.29 -2.91 -3.93
C ASN A 193 -27.93 -2.21 -3.79
N VAL A 194 -27.58 -1.74 -2.58
CA VAL A 194 -26.31 -1.03 -2.33
C VAL A 194 -25.62 -1.59 -1.09
N ALA A 195 -24.40 -2.03 -1.26
CA ALA A 195 -23.49 -2.36 -0.16
C ALA A 195 -22.31 -1.40 -0.10
N ALA A 196 -21.75 -1.20 1.08
CA ALA A 196 -20.59 -0.36 1.27
C ALA A 196 -19.56 -0.99 2.20
N THR A 197 -18.30 -0.65 1.98
CA THR A 197 -17.18 -0.93 2.89
C THR A 197 -16.49 0.37 3.25
N PHE A 198 -16.22 0.54 4.53
CA PHE A 198 -15.30 1.56 5.03
C PHE A 198 -14.10 0.85 5.67
N SER A 199 -12.89 1.27 5.31
CA SER A 199 -11.66 0.73 5.88
C SER A 199 -10.68 1.86 6.19
N PHE A 200 -9.90 1.69 7.25
CA PHE A 200 -8.87 2.64 7.62
C PHE A 200 -7.65 1.95 8.22
N THR A 201 -6.49 2.59 8.10
CA THR A 201 -5.24 2.23 8.78
C THR A 201 -4.56 3.49 9.24
N LYS A 202 -4.02 3.49 10.46
CA LYS A 202 -3.16 4.53 11.01
C LYS A 202 -1.94 3.89 11.62
N THR A 203 -0.75 4.28 11.17
CA THR A 203 0.53 3.84 11.71
C THR A 203 1.24 5.04 12.32
N LYS A 204 1.84 4.85 13.49
CA LYS A 204 2.78 5.78 14.10
C LYS A 204 3.92 5.00 14.69
N ARG A 205 5.16 5.42 14.41
CA ARG A 205 6.39 4.83 14.94
C ARG A 205 7.46 5.91 15.04
N ASP A 206 8.18 5.93 16.15
CA ASP A 206 9.33 6.81 16.32
C ASP A 206 10.47 6.37 15.38
N GLY A 207 11.35 7.32 15.02
CA GLY A 207 12.53 7.04 14.23
C GLY A 207 13.51 6.12 14.94
N PHE A 208 14.20 5.28 14.18
CA PHE A 208 15.20 4.35 14.72
C PHE A 208 16.64 4.69 14.27
N SER A 209 16.80 5.75 13.50
CA SER A 209 18.09 6.29 13.10
C SER A 209 18.19 7.74 13.55
N THR A 210 19.37 8.20 13.93
CA THR A 210 19.57 9.55 14.46
C THR A 210 20.64 10.30 13.68
N ASN A 211 20.28 11.50 13.22
CA ASN A 211 21.25 12.46 12.75
C ASN A 211 21.89 13.18 13.95
N VAL A 212 23.10 12.78 14.31
CA VAL A 212 23.78 13.28 15.51
C VAL A 212 24.23 14.76 15.41
N PHE A 213 24.14 15.34 14.21
CA PHE A 213 24.49 16.75 14.03
C PHE A 213 23.38 17.68 14.53
N ASN A 214 22.14 17.38 14.17
CA ASN A 214 20.99 18.23 14.47
C ASN A 214 19.98 17.59 15.44
N GLY A 215 20.20 16.34 15.83
CA GLY A 215 19.34 15.59 16.74
C GLY A 215 18.04 15.09 16.11
N GLN A 216 17.90 15.11 14.79
CA GLN A 216 16.72 14.63 14.10
C GLN A 216 16.70 13.10 14.11
N ASP A 217 15.58 12.51 14.55
CA ASP A 217 15.30 11.11 14.38
C ASP A 217 14.73 10.88 12.98
N LEU A 218 15.25 9.86 12.30
CA LEU A 218 14.94 9.49 10.92
C LEU A 218 14.36 8.07 10.87
N ASP A 219 13.80 7.67 9.73
CA ASP A 219 13.12 6.40 9.55
C ASP A 219 11.89 6.23 10.45
N ASP A 220 11.26 7.33 10.85
CA ASP A 220 9.96 7.37 11.52
C ASP A 220 8.82 7.08 10.54
N ASP A 221 7.62 6.85 11.07
CA ASP A 221 6.41 6.65 10.28
C ASP A 221 5.23 7.31 11.00
N ASP A 222 4.59 8.25 10.33
CA ASP A 222 3.30 8.81 10.71
C ASP A 222 2.41 8.82 9.47
N SER A 223 1.68 7.74 9.27
CA SER A 223 0.89 7.51 8.07
C SER A 223 -0.55 7.12 8.39
N TYR A 224 -1.46 7.47 7.50
CA TYR A 224 -2.82 6.95 7.53
C TYR A 224 -3.39 6.76 6.14
N SER A 225 -4.28 5.80 6.03
CA SER A 225 -5.03 5.50 4.81
C SER A 225 -6.49 5.26 5.14
N VAL A 226 -7.36 5.72 4.26
CA VAL A 226 -8.81 5.45 4.34
C VAL A 226 -9.30 5.03 2.97
N ARG A 227 -10.25 4.10 2.95
CA ARG A 227 -10.92 3.64 1.73
C ARG A 227 -12.42 3.52 1.96
N ASN A 228 -13.19 4.05 1.04
CA ASN A 228 -14.62 3.84 0.91
C ASN A 228 -14.88 3.11 -0.38
N ASP A 229 -15.73 2.10 -0.35
CA ASP A 229 -16.06 1.25 -1.48
C ASP A 229 -17.58 1.02 -1.50
N TYR A 230 -18.21 1.22 -2.63
CA TYR A 230 -19.65 1.07 -2.83
C TYR A 230 -19.90 0.10 -3.97
N PHE A 231 -20.68 -0.93 -3.71
CA PHE A 231 -21.20 -1.83 -4.73
C PHE A 231 -22.70 -1.57 -4.91
N ILE A 232 -23.11 -1.35 -6.15
CA ILE A 232 -24.46 -1.01 -6.54
C ILE A 232 -24.92 -2.00 -7.59
N GLU A 233 -25.92 -2.80 -7.26
CA GLU A 233 -26.63 -3.63 -8.23
C GLU A 233 -27.64 -2.76 -8.96
N LEU A 234 -27.44 -2.56 -10.27
CA LEU A 234 -28.29 -1.69 -11.10
C LEU A 234 -29.51 -2.45 -11.62
N ASP A 235 -29.27 -3.68 -12.06
CA ASP A 235 -30.25 -4.67 -12.51
C ASP A 235 -29.64 -6.08 -12.40
N ASP A 236 -30.43 -7.13 -12.70
CA ASP A 236 -30.02 -8.52 -12.62
C ASP A 236 -28.77 -8.87 -13.48
N SER A 237 -28.39 -7.99 -14.40
CA SER A 237 -27.30 -8.21 -15.36
C SER A 237 -26.20 -7.16 -15.26
N SER A 238 -26.36 -6.12 -14.44
CA SER A 238 -25.39 -5.03 -14.39
C SER A 238 -25.13 -4.51 -13.00
N SER A 239 -23.88 -4.14 -12.76
CA SER A 239 -23.42 -3.59 -11.49
C SER A 239 -22.47 -2.41 -11.70
N LEU A 240 -22.39 -1.56 -10.69
CA LEU A 240 -21.45 -0.45 -10.62
C LEU A 240 -20.74 -0.49 -9.27
N ARG A 241 -19.41 -0.55 -9.29
CA ARG A 241 -18.59 -0.38 -8.11
C ARG A 241 -17.87 0.95 -8.17
N ILE A 242 -17.92 1.73 -7.10
CA ILE A 242 -17.20 3.01 -6.99
C ILE A 242 -16.38 2.96 -5.71
N PHE A 243 -15.09 3.26 -5.82
CA PHE A 243 -14.26 3.37 -4.63
C PHE A 243 -13.39 4.62 -4.64
N GLY A 244 -13.16 5.15 -3.44
CA GLY A 244 -12.20 6.20 -3.17
C GLY A 244 -11.20 5.76 -2.13
N GLN A 245 -9.92 5.98 -2.38
CA GLN A 245 -8.83 5.74 -1.44
C GLN A 245 -8.02 7.02 -1.27
N PHE A 246 -7.71 7.33 -0.02
CA PHE A 246 -6.85 8.44 0.35
C PHE A 246 -5.78 7.96 1.32
N ALA A 247 -4.55 8.42 1.13
CA ALA A 247 -3.45 8.13 2.02
C ALA A 247 -2.57 9.36 2.24
N ASN A 248 -2.01 9.46 3.44
CA ASN A 248 -1.05 10.49 3.81
C ASN A 248 0.10 9.87 4.58
N ILE A 249 1.31 10.32 4.28
CA ILE A 249 2.55 9.98 4.99
C ILE A 249 3.22 11.30 5.36
N ASP A 250 3.58 11.45 6.63
CA ASP A 250 4.40 12.54 7.15
C ASP A 250 5.55 11.92 7.96
N SER A 251 6.79 12.10 7.52
CA SER A 251 7.97 11.45 8.07
C SER A 251 9.17 12.39 7.98
N ASN A 252 10.10 12.23 8.87
CA ASN A 252 11.40 12.89 8.78
C ASN A 252 12.30 12.31 7.67
N GLY A 253 11.79 11.33 6.92
CA GLY A 253 12.50 10.71 5.81
C GLY A 253 13.48 9.62 6.24
N SER A 254 14.09 9.00 5.24
CA SER A 254 14.99 7.86 5.44
C SER A 254 16.41 8.31 5.76
N ALA A 255 17.02 7.61 6.71
CA ALA A 255 18.44 7.77 7.02
C ALA A 255 19.30 7.22 5.87
N MET A 256 20.15 8.08 5.31
CA MET A 256 21.10 7.71 4.27
C MET A 256 22.51 8.09 4.70
N LYS A 257 23.26 7.11 5.18
CA LYS A 257 24.63 7.28 5.62
C LYS A 257 25.59 7.27 4.44
N GLY A 258 26.46 8.28 4.32
CA GLY A 258 27.54 8.28 3.33
C GLY A 258 28.51 7.12 3.58
N LEU A 259 29.14 6.60 2.52
CA LEU A 259 30.09 5.49 2.64
C LEU A 259 31.34 5.85 3.45
N ASP A 260 31.67 7.09 3.52
CA ASP A 260 32.78 7.70 4.25
C ASP A 260 32.37 8.37 5.57
N ASP A 261 31.11 8.30 5.93
CA ASP A 261 30.62 8.77 7.24
C ASP A 261 31.14 7.85 8.35
N THR A 262 32.06 8.37 9.15
CA THR A 262 32.72 7.68 10.27
C THR A 262 31.94 7.74 11.59
N THR A 263 30.74 8.30 11.59
CA THR A 263 29.90 8.38 12.79
C THR A 263 29.68 7.00 13.39
N VAL A 264 29.98 6.88 14.70
CA VAL A 264 29.88 5.61 15.41
C VAL A 264 28.44 5.20 15.62
N GLY A 265 28.14 3.93 15.35
CA GLY A 265 26.81 3.35 15.43
C GLY A 265 26.19 3.16 14.06
N ALA A 266 25.64 1.96 13.83
CA ALA A 266 25.08 1.59 12.51
C ALA A 266 23.88 2.47 12.07
N ARG A 267 23.17 3.03 13.05
CA ARG A 267 21.99 3.88 12.83
C ARG A 267 22.24 5.37 13.10
N ASN A 268 23.48 5.76 13.35
CA ASN A 268 23.88 7.12 13.51
C ASN A 268 24.53 7.64 12.25
N LEU A 269 24.16 8.83 11.85
CA LEU A 269 24.72 9.53 10.70
C LEU A 269 24.91 11.01 11.03
N LYS A 270 25.64 11.70 10.18
CA LYS A 270 25.93 13.11 10.39
C LYS A 270 25.69 13.87 9.08
N GLN A 271 24.59 14.59 9.04
CA GLN A 271 24.16 15.39 7.90
C GLN A 271 23.84 16.80 8.36
N ASP A 272 24.20 17.80 7.58
CA ASP A 272 23.99 19.20 7.94
C ASP A 272 22.62 19.76 7.52
N SER A 273 21.84 18.97 6.78
CA SER A 273 20.48 19.29 6.39
C SER A 273 19.42 18.51 7.14
N LEU A 274 18.24 19.11 7.32
CA LEU A 274 17.06 18.39 7.78
C LEU A 274 16.47 17.56 6.64
N SER A 275 16.00 16.37 6.97
CA SER A 275 15.25 15.51 6.06
C SER A 275 13.75 15.60 6.32
N GLU A 276 12.94 15.45 5.29
CA GLU A 276 11.48 15.44 5.37
C GLU A 276 10.90 14.66 4.17
N LEU A 277 9.84 13.89 4.43
CA LEU A 277 9.02 13.25 3.41
C LEU A 277 7.55 13.50 3.72
N LYS A 278 6.84 14.17 2.81
CA LYS A 278 5.39 14.33 2.87
C LYS A 278 4.79 13.79 1.59
N LEU A 279 3.86 12.88 1.72
CA LEU A 279 3.13 12.28 0.62
C LEU A 279 1.63 12.35 0.89
N THR A 280 0.89 12.80 -0.09
CA THR A 280 -0.57 12.66 -0.15
C THR A 280 -0.92 11.95 -1.44
N SER A 281 -1.71 10.90 -1.35
CA SER A 281 -2.18 10.10 -2.48
C SER A 281 -3.69 9.97 -2.45
N SER A 282 -4.34 10.12 -3.59
CA SER A 282 -5.77 9.90 -3.75
C SER A 282 -6.07 9.16 -5.05
N VAL A 283 -6.97 8.20 -4.96
CA VAL A 283 -7.51 7.43 -6.09
C VAL A 283 -9.02 7.46 -5.98
N LEU A 284 -9.70 7.83 -7.06
CA LEU A 284 -11.14 7.65 -7.25
C LEU A 284 -11.34 6.78 -8.48
N ALA A 285 -12.11 5.71 -8.37
CA ALA A 285 -12.35 4.80 -9.47
C ALA A 285 -13.78 4.29 -9.53
N GLY A 286 -14.22 3.97 -10.74
CA GLY A 286 -15.50 3.33 -11.05
C GLY A 286 -15.29 2.13 -11.94
N ILE A 287 -16.00 1.05 -11.65
CA ILE A 287 -15.99 -0.20 -12.41
C ILE A 287 -17.45 -0.53 -12.72
N TYR A 288 -17.81 -0.48 -13.99
CA TYR A 288 -19.11 -0.89 -14.47
C TYR A 288 -18.99 -2.25 -15.14
N GLU A 289 -19.86 -3.19 -14.77
CA GLU A 289 -19.91 -4.52 -15.35
C GLU A 289 -21.33 -4.81 -15.86
N LYS A 290 -21.43 -5.45 -17.02
CA LYS A 290 -22.70 -5.87 -17.62
C LYS A 290 -22.55 -7.17 -18.36
N ASP A 291 -23.41 -8.13 -18.03
CA ASP A 291 -23.62 -9.33 -18.81
C ASP A 291 -24.55 -9.01 -19.99
N LEU A 292 -24.04 -9.19 -21.20
CA LEU A 292 -24.78 -9.01 -22.46
C LEU A 292 -25.40 -10.32 -22.95
N GLY A 293 -25.27 -11.43 -22.20
CA GLY A 293 -25.71 -12.77 -22.57
C GLY A 293 -24.76 -13.52 -23.53
N PHE A 294 -24.08 -12.82 -24.42
CA PHE A 294 -23.07 -13.38 -25.34
C PHE A 294 -21.65 -12.94 -24.98
N ALA A 295 -21.48 -11.94 -24.15
CA ALA A 295 -20.20 -11.41 -23.68
C ALA A 295 -20.38 -10.61 -22.39
N ASN A 296 -19.31 -10.47 -21.61
CA ASN A 296 -19.27 -9.58 -20.46
C ASN A 296 -18.57 -8.27 -20.84
N LEU A 297 -19.25 -7.15 -20.61
CA LEU A 297 -18.69 -5.81 -20.75
C LEU A 297 -18.18 -5.34 -19.38
N LYS A 298 -16.92 -4.92 -19.31
CA LYS A 298 -16.32 -4.29 -18.15
C LYS A 298 -15.69 -2.96 -18.54
N VAL A 299 -16.12 -1.88 -17.91
CA VAL A 299 -15.60 -0.52 -18.12
C VAL A 299 -14.99 -0.02 -16.82
N LEU A 300 -13.73 0.41 -16.88
CA LEU A 300 -13.00 0.95 -15.75
C LEU A 300 -12.64 2.41 -16.04
N ALA A 301 -12.88 3.29 -15.05
CA ALA A 301 -12.46 4.68 -15.12
C ALA A 301 -11.84 5.08 -13.79
N SER A 302 -10.74 5.84 -13.82
CA SER A 302 -10.10 6.33 -12.61
C SER A 302 -9.53 7.73 -12.77
N SER A 303 -9.41 8.40 -11.64
CA SER A 303 -8.65 9.64 -11.46
C SER A 303 -7.72 9.47 -10.28
N GLN A 304 -6.46 9.81 -10.46
CA GLN A 304 -5.41 9.67 -9.46
C GLN A 304 -4.69 11.00 -9.29
N SER A 305 -4.37 11.36 -8.05
CA SER A 305 -3.59 12.55 -7.74
C SER A 305 -2.65 12.26 -6.58
N ASP A 306 -1.36 12.47 -6.82
CA ASP A 306 -0.32 12.36 -5.81
C ASP A 306 0.43 13.68 -5.69
N SER A 307 0.72 14.06 -4.46
CA SER A 307 1.60 15.16 -4.13
C SER A 307 2.67 14.68 -3.19
N ILE A 308 3.92 14.85 -3.57
CA ILE A 308 5.06 14.48 -2.74
C ILE A 308 6.02 15.65 -2.59
N SER A 309 6.41 15.93 -1.36
CA SER A 309 7.49 16.86 -1.00
C SER A 309 8.58 16.09 -0.29
N VAL A 310 9.79 16.13 -0.83
CA VAL A 310 10.97 15.48 -0.27
C VAL A 310 12.04 16.53 -0.03
N ARG A 311 12.55 16.56 1.19
CA ARG A 311 13.77 17.27 1.54
C ARG A 311 14.80 16.27 2.03
N ARG A 312 16.00 16.34 1.53
CA ARG A 312 17.08 15.43 1.92
C ARG A 312 18.42 16.09 1.74
N ASP A 313 19.39 15.62 2.47
CA ASP A 313 20.80 15.91 2.24
C ASP A 313 21.26 15.09 1.02
N ASN A 314 21.70 15.80 -0.04
CA ASN A 314 22.04 15.14 -1.30
C ASN A 314 23.50 14.69 -1.34
N ASP A 315 24.41 15.37 -0.65
CA ASP A 315 25.81 15.00 -0.56
C ASP A 315 26.09 14.02 0.60
N ARG A 316 25.15 13.89 1.54
CA ARG A 316 25.19 12.95 2.69
C ARG A 316 26.37 13.18 3.61
N HIS A 317 26.89 14.41 3.65
CA HIS A 317 28.06 14.80 4.41
C HIS A 317 27.76 15.90 5.41
N PHE A 318 28.62 15.97 6.40
CA PHE A 318 28.73 17.13 7.26
C PHE A 318 29.95 17.95 6.80
N TYR A 319 29.72 19.18 6.42
CA TYR A 319 30.72 20.06 5.81
C TYR A 319 32.05 20.18 6.58
N GLN A 320 32.02 20.11 7.93
CA GLN A 320 33.24 20.22 8.73
C GLN A 320 34.18 19.01 8.62
N ASP A 321 33.67 17.87 8.19
CA ASP A 321 34.44 16.64 8.02
C ASP A 321 34.90 16.43 6.58
N ALA A 322 34.47 17.30 5.65
CA ALA A 322 34.93 17.27 4.26
C ALA A 322 36.39 17.70 4.14
N ALA A 323 37.16 17.02 3.31
CA ALA A 323 38.53 17.40 3.03
C ALA A 323 38.59 18.85 2.49
N PRO A 324 39.61 19.65 2.87
CA PRO A 324 39.69 21.05 2.48
C PRO A 324 39.69 21.36 0.97
N SER A 325 39.81 20.31 0.15
CA SER A 325 39.75 20.42 -1.33
C SER A 325 38.34 20.41 -1.90
N LEU A 326 37.34 20.03 -1.09
CA LEU A 326 35.93 20.13 -1.46
C LEU A 326 35.35 21.37 -0.78
N THR A 327 35.83 22.53 -1.15
CA THR A 327 35.25 23.81 -0.74
C THR A 327 33.89 23.95 -1.34
N GLY A 328 32.94 23.44 -0.59
CA GLY A 328 31.84 23.64 -1.21
C GLY A 328 30.57 23.91 -0.73
N VAL A 329 29.70 23.31 -1.09
CA VAL A 329 28.33 23.70 -1.03
C VAL A 329 27.66 22.52 -0.39
N SER A 330 27.19 22.70 0.84
CA SER A 330 26.14 21.84 1.38
C SER A 330 25.02 21.83 0.35
N THR A 331 24.87 20.72 -0.34
CA THR A 331 23.82 20.58 -1.36
C THR A 331 22.62 19.90 -0.76
N TYR A 332 21.67 20.70 -0.29
CA TYR A 332 20.37 20.13 0.01
C TYR A 332 19.48 20.15 -1.23
N GLN A 333 18.73 19.08 -1.44
CA GLN A 333 17.72 19.00 -2.48
C GLN A 333 16.32 18.98 -1.86
N ARG A 334 15.51 19.99 -2.20
CA ARG A 334 14.07 19.94 -2.01
C ARG A 334 13.43 19.65 -3.35
N SER A 335 12.64 18.59 -3.42
CA SER A 335 11.90 18.22 -4.61
C SER A 335 10.42 18.12 -4.28
N GLU A 336 9.61 18.76 -5.09
CA GLU A 336 8.16 18.67 -5.01
C GLU A 336 7.65 18.09 -6.33
N TYR A 337 6.88 17.03 -6.25
CA TYR A 337 6.30 16.39 -7.42
C TYR A 337 4.79 16.35 -7.25
N ARG A 338 4.07 16.75 -8.29
CA ARG A 338 2.63 16.55 -8.39
C ARG A 338 2.35 15.64 -9.56
N PHE A 339 1.58 14.60 -9.30
CA PHE A 339 1.25 13.59 -10.28
C PHE A 339 -0.27 13.47 -10.37
N GLU A 340 -0.82 13.69 -11.56
CA GLU A 340 -2.25 13.56 -11.81
C GLU A 340 -2.46 12.71 -13.06
N THR A 341 -3.29 11.68 -12.95
CA THR A 341 -3.67 10.85 -14.09
C THR A 341 -5.16 10.57 -14.10
N SER A 342 -5.71 10.45 -15.30
CA SER A 342 -7.06 9.91 -15.52
C SER A 342 -6.95 8.82 -16.57
N ASP A 343 -7.61 7.70 -16.33
CA ASP A 343 -7.61 6.58 -17.27
C ASP A 343 -9.04 6.04 -17.43
N VAL A 344 -9.40 5.69 -18.67
CA VAL A 344 -10.64 5.03 -19.01
C VAL A 344 -10.28 3.82 -19.86
N LYS A 345 -10.67 2.63 -19.41
CA LYS A 345 -10.49 1.38 -20.13
C LYS A 345 -11.83 0.69 -20.39
N THR A 346 -12.00 0.17 -21.55
CA THR A 346 -13.16 -0.60 -22.00
C THR A 346 -12.77 -2.03 -22.34
#